data_710a7209b1286420cddcc8abf52975bd
#
_entry.id   710a7209b1286420cddcc8abf52975bd
#
_cell.length_a   1.000
_cell.length_b   1.000
_cell.length_c   1.000
_cell.angle_alpha   90.00
_cell.angle_beta   90.00
_cell.angle_gamma   90.00
#
_symmetry.space_group_name_H-M   'P 1'
#
loop_
_entity.id
_entity.type
_entity.pdbx_description
1 polymer ?
#
loop_
_entity_poly.entity_id
_entity_poly.type
_entity_poly.pdbx_seq_one_letter_code
_entity_poly.pdbx_strand_id
1 'polypeptide(L)'
;MKIEFVRTLRTPYSERFLLVKNAIDVGALDIHYRLDGTAAATLIILEDSTIPDTELPALLTKIDEVLFPEISVIEKNLFFTVVRGKVIGTFLPEK
;
A
#
# COMPACT_ATOMS: atom_id res chain seq x y z
N MET A 1 -8.87 -12.54 6.52
CA MET A 1 -8.04 -11.41 6.98
C MET A 1 -8.83 -10.12 6.77
N LYS A 2 -8.96 -9.32 7.80
CA LYS A 2 -9.72 -8.08 7.72
C LYS A 2 -8.76 -6.91 7.89
N ILE A 3 -8.48 -6.22 6.80
CA ILE A 3 -7.56 -5.09 6.75
C ILE A 3 -8.36 -3.83 6.43
N GLU A 4 -8.12 -2.78 7.20
CA GLU A 4 -8.64 -1.46 6.90
C GLU A 4 -7.56 -0.65 6.20
N PHE A 5 -7.96 0.11 5.19
CA PHE A 5 -7.07 1.00 4.45
C PHE A 5 -7.43 2.43 4.80
N VAL A 6 -6.52 3.12 5.48
CA VAL A 6 -6.72 4.50 5.90
C VAL A 6 -5.87 5.40 5.03
N ARG A 7 -6.52 6.23 4.21
CA ARG A 7 -5.80 7.16 3.34
C ARG A 7 -5.14 8.25 4.19
N THR A 8 -3.83 8.41 4.04
CA THR A 8 -3.06 9.40 4.77
C THR A 8 -2.49 10.50 3.89
N LEU A 9 -2.48 10.29 2.57
CA LEU A 9 -1.99 11.27 1.60
C LEU A 9 -2.72 11.10 0.28
N ARG A 10 -3.07 12.22 -0.34
CA ARG A 10 -3.59 12.24 -1.70
C ARG A 10 -3.03 13.43 -2.45
N THR A 11 -2.42 13.17 -3.59
CA THR A 11 -2.05 14.19 -4.57
C THR A 11 -2.64 13.80 -5.92
N PRO A 12 -2.55 14.65 -6.96
CA PRO A 12 -3.01 14.25 -8.30
C PRO A 12 -2.32 13.00 -8.85
N TYR A 13 -1.11 12.69 -8.36
CA TYR A 13 -0.29 11.61 -8.92
C TYR A 13 0.10 10.55 -7.91
N SER A 14 -0.35 10.65 -6.67
CA SER A 14 0.03 9.68 -5.65
C SER A 14 -0.99 9.59 -4.53
N GLU A 15 -0.96 8.45 -3.84
CA GLU A 15 -1.74 8.22 -2.63
C GLU A 15 -0.91 7.39 -1.66
N ARG A 16 -1.19 7.57 -0.39
CA ARG A 16 -0.64 6.70 0.66
C ARG A 16 -1.76 6.22 1.55
N PHE A 17 -1.70 4.94 1.87
CA PHE A 17 -2.63 4.31 2.81
C PHE A 17 -1.86 3.66 3.94
N LEU A 18 -2.43 3.73 5.13
CA LEU A 18 -1.99 2.94 6.26
C LEU A 18 -2.84 1.67 6.28
N LEU A 19 -2.21 0.54 6.49
CA LEU A 19 -2.90 -0.74 6.64
C LEU A 19 -3.05 -1.05 8.11
N VAL A 20 -4.28 -1.29 8.53
CA VAL A 20 -4.61 -1.52 9.95
C VAL A 20 -5.35 -2.85 10.06
N LYS A 21 -4.91 -3.69 10.99
CA LYS A 21 -5.54 -4.98 11.30
C LYS A 21 -5.78 -5.04 12.80
N ASN A 22 -7.05 -5.19 13.20
CA ASN A 22 -7.42 -5.23 14.62
C ASN A 22 -6.90 -4.01 15.39
N ALA A 23 -7.09 -2.82 14.82
CA ALA A 23 -6.65 -1.54 15.40
C ALA A 23 -5.13 -1.40 15.56
N ILE A 24 -4.36 -2.25 14.89
CA ILE A 24 -2.89 -2.21 14.93
C ILE A 24 -2.36 -1.95 13.53
N ASP A 25 -1.42 -1.03 13.42
CA ASP A 25 -0.76 -0.74 12.15
C ASP A 25 0.07 -1.94 11.72
N VAL A 26 -0.16 -2.45 10.53
CA VAL A 26 0.56 -3.62 10.00
C VAL A 26 1.34 -3.31 8.73
N GLY A 27 1.14 -2.15 8.13
CA GLY A 27 1.86 -1.80 6.94
C GLY A 27 1.44 -0.46 6.35
N ALA A 28 2.01 -0.15 5.21
CA ALA A 28 1.69 1.04 4.44
C ALA A 28 1.74 0.73 2.96
N LEU A 29 0.96 1.47 2.20
CA LEU A 29 0.90 1.32 0.75
C LEU A 29 1.09 2.68 0.11
N ASP A 30 2.13 2.82 -0.70
CA ASP A 30 2.37 4.00 -1.51
C ASP A 30 2.03 3.70 -2.96
N ILE A 31 1.25 4.57 -3.59
CA ILE A 31 0.83 4.40 -4.98
C ILE A 31 1.23 5.64 -5.75
N HIS A 32 1.88 5.43 -6.89
CA HIS A 32 2.24 6.50 -7.81
C HIS A 32 1.59 6.26 -9.16
N TYR A 33 0.84 7.25 -9.64
CA TYR A 33 0.18 7.20 -10.94
C TYR A 33 1.07 7.88 -11.98
N ARG A 34 1.41 7.13 -13.02
CA ARG A 34 2.27 7.62 -14.08
C ARG A 34 1.44 8.24 -15.20
N LEU A 35 2.07 9.11 -15.96
CA LEU A 35 1.39 9.79 -17.09
C LEU A 35 1.00 8.83 -18.21
N ASP A 36 1.66 7.68 -18.31
CA ASP A 36 1.36 6.68 -19.34
C ASP A 36 0.17 5.78 -18.99
N GLY A 37 -0.51 6.05 -17.88
CA GLY A 37 -1.66 5.26 -17.46
C GLY A 37 -1.32 4.07 -16.56
N THR A 38 -0.05 3.87 -16.24
CA THR A 38 0.34 2.81 -15.32
C THR A 38 0.41 3.33 -13.89
N ALA A 39 0.39 2.42 -12.93
CA ALA A 39 0.58 2.75 -11.52
C ALA A 39 1.62 1.83 -10.91
N ALA A 40 2.45 2.41 -10.04
CA ALA A 40 3.45 1.66 -9.29
C ALA A 40 3.11 1.76 -7.82
N ALA A 41 2.97 0.63 -7.16
CA ALA A 41 2.65 0.56 -5.74
C ALA A 41 3.76 -0.12 -4.98
N THR A 42 4.10 0.43 -3.82
CA THR A 42 5.02 -0.19 -2.88
C THR A 42 4.25 -0.53 -1.61
N LEU A 43 4.16 -1.81 -1.33
CA LEU A 43 3.52 -2.31 -0.13
C LEU A 43 4.60 -2.64 0.89
N ILE A 44 4.56 -1.96 2.02
CA ILE A 44 5.47 -2.21 3.12
C ILE A 44 4.71 -2.96 4.20
N ILE A 45 5.17 -4.17 4.52
CA ILE A 45 4.61 -4.97 5.62
C ILE A 45 5.55 -4.81 6.80
N LEU A 46 5.02 -4.39 7.95
CA LEU A 46 5.84 -4.23 9.13
C LEU A 46 6.38 -5.59 9.59
N GLU A 47 7.64 -5.59 9.99
CA GLU A 47 8.37 -6.80 10.35
C GLU A 47 7.70 -7.60 11.47
N ASP A 48 7.16 -6.90 12.45
CA ASP A 48 6.51 -7.49 13.61
C ASP A 48 5.00 -7.66 13.45
N SER A 49 4.49 -7.48 12.23
CA SER A 49 3.06 -7.65 11.98
C SER A 49 2.67 -9.13 11.95
N THR A 50 1.35 -9.36 12.04
CA THR A 50 0.80 -10.72 12.02
C THR A 50 0.48 -11.19 10.60
N ILE A 51 1.00 -10.53 9.58
CA ILE A 51 0.75 -10.92 8.19
C ILE A 51 1.90 -11.79 7.69
N PRO A 52 1.70 -13.10 7.54
CA PRO A 52 2.73 -13.98 6.99
C PRO A 52 2.82 -13.83 5.47
N ASP A 53 3.95 -14.22 4.90
CA ASP A 53 4.16 -14.16 3.46
C ASP A 53 3.13 -14.98 2.68
N THR A 54 2.59 -16.03 3.28
CA THR A 54 1.57 -16.87 2.65
C THR A 54 0.25 -16.13 2.40
N GLU A 55 0.01 -15.04 3.10
CA GLU A 55 -1.20 -14.23 2.91
C GLU A 55 -1.01 -13.10 1.91
N LEU A 56 0.19 -12.90 1.38
CA LEU A 56 0.44 -11.81 0.44
C LEU A 56 -0.41 -11.87 -0.83
N PRO A 57 -0.58 -13.02 -1.50
CA PRO A 57 -1.43 -13.06 -2.69
C PRO A 57 -2.86 -12.60 -2.41
N ALA A 58 -3.44 -13.00 -1.28
CA ALA A 58 -4.79 -12.58 -0.91
C ALA A 58 -4.84 -11.09 -0.59
N LEU A 59 -3.81 -10.56 0.05
CA LEU A 59 -3.74 -9.15 0.37
C LEU A 59 -3.62 -8.30 -0.89
N LEU A 60 -2.79 -8.69 -1.85
CA LEU A 60 -2.65 -7.97 -3.11
C LEU A 60 -3.95 -7.97 -3.90
N THR A 61 -4.67 -9.09 -3.92
CA THR A 61 -5.98 -9.17 -4.55
C THR A 61 -6.97 -8.21 -3.90
N LYS A 62 -6.97 -8.16 -2.57
CA LYS A 62 -7.86 -7.26 -1.84
C LYS A 62 -7.53 -5.79 -2.12
N ILE A 63 -6.26 -5.44 -2.19
CA ILE A 63 -5.83 -4.08 -2.54
C ILE A 63 -6.36 -3.70 -3.91
N ASP A 64 -6.21 -4.58 -4.89
CA ASP A 64 -6.68 -4.34 -6.24
C ASP A 64 -8.20 -4.13 -6.28
N GLU A 65 -8.95 -4.98 -5.62
CA GLU A 65 -10.42 -4.89 -5.61
C GLU A 65 -10.94 -3.66 -4.88
N VAL A 66 -10.32 -3.28 -3.78
CA VAL A 66 -10.83 -2.20 -2.92
C VAL A 66 -10.35 -0.83 -3.38
N LEU A 67 -9.08 -0.72 -3.75
CA LEU A 67 -8.46 0.57 -4.02
C LEU A 67 -8.41 0.93 -5.50
N PHE A 68 -8.49 -0.05 -6.38
CA PHE A 68 -8.35 0.16 -7.82
C PHE A 68 -9.56 -0.21 -8.67
N PRO A 69 -10.80 -0.26 -8.15
CA PRO A 69 -11.93 -0.59 -9.01
C PRO A 69 -12.15 0.46 -10.11
N GLU A 70 -11.73 1.71 -9.85
CA GLU A 70 -11.85 2.80 -10.81
C GLU A 70 -10.63 2.95 -11.71
N ILE A 71 -9.52 2.34 -11.33
CA ILE A 71 -8.26 2.43 -12.07
C ILE A 71 -8.07 1.21 -12.96
N SER A 72 -8.87 0.20 -12.76
CA SER A 72 -8.85 -1.04 -13.53
C SER A 72 -9.16 -0.84 -15.02
N VAL A 73 -9.31 0.40 -15.42
CA VAL A 73 -9.47 0.76 -16.83
C VAL A 73 -8.36 0.19 -17.69
N ILE A 74 -7.17 0.02 -17.11
CA ILE A 74 -6.03 -0.49 -17.84
C ILE A 74 -5.50 -1.70 -17.09
N GLU A 75 -6.07 -2.84 -17.36
CA GLU A 75 -5.64 -4.09 -16.76
C GLU A 75 -4.15 -4.31 -16.95
N LYS A 76 -3.51 -4.91 -15.95
CA LYS A 76 -2.10 -5.28 -15.98
C LYS A 76 -1.12 -4.12 -15.96
N ASN A 77 -1.57 -2.91 -15.71
CA ASN A 77 -0.69 -1.75 -15.61
C ASN A 77 -0.49 -1.29 -14.17
N LEU A 78 -0.70 -2.18 -13.23
CA LEU A 78 -0.42 -1.96 -11.82
C LEU A 78 0.74 -2.87 -11.40
N PHE A 79 1.81 -2.25 -10.93
CA PHE A 79 3.01 -2.97 -10.51
C PHE A 79 3.16 -2.86 -9.00
N PHE A 80 3.32 -3.99 -8.33
CA PHE A 80 3.55 -4.03 -6.90
C PHE A 80 4.99 -4.41 -6.59
N THR A 81 5.60 -3.64 -5.68
CA THR A 81 6.82 -4.04 -4.98
C THR A 81 6.43 -4.26 -3.52
N VAL A 82 6.80 -5.39 -2.96
CA VAL A 82 6.46 -5.73 -1.58
C VAL A 82 7.74 -5.79 -0.76
N VAL A 83 7.75 -5.08 0.35
CA VAL A 83 8.90 -5.03 1.27
C VAL A 83 8.39 -5.37 2.67
N ARG A 84 9.14 -6.21 3.37
CA ARG A 84 8.93 -6.43 4.80
C ARG A 84 10.05 -5.71 5.54
N GLY A 85 9.68 -4.85 6.47
CA GLY A 85 10.69 -4.04 7.12
C GLY A 85 10.22 -3.41 8.41
N LYS A 86 11.07 -2.55 8.96
CA LYS A 86 10.87 -1.90 10.24
C LYS A 86 11.06 -0.40 10.08
N VAL A 87 10.13 0.39 10.64
CA VAL A 87 10.32 1.83 10.69
C VAL A 87 11.31 2.15 11.81
N ILE A 88 12.41 2.81 11.44
CA ILE A 88 13.42 3.24 12.41
C ILE A 88 12.94 4.52 13.09
N GLY A 89 12.34 5.43 12.35
CA GLY A 89 11.84 6.68 12.88
C GLY A 89 11.36 7.61 11.77
N THR A 90 10.76 8.71 12.18
CA THR A 90 10.37 9.78 11.28
C THR A 90 11.16 11.02 11.67
N PHE A 91 11.87 11.58 10.71
CA PHE A 91 12.78 12.70 10.96
C PHE A 91 12.26 13.93 10.24
N LEU A 92 12.17 15.04 10.98
CA LEU A 92 11.74 16.31 10.41
C LEU A 92 12.96 17.09 9.94
N PRO A 93 12.87 17.80 8.81
CA PRO A 93 13.99 18.62 8.37
C PRO A 93 14.25 19.75 9.36
N GLU A 94 15.52 20.05 9.59
CA GLU A 94 15.91 21.23 10.36
C GLU A 94 15.75 22.46 9.49
N LYS A 95 15.39 23.56 10.14
CA LYS A 95 15.30 24.84 9.45
C LYS A 95 16.63 25.58 9.47
#